data_c2ea77f0de8c0f7981de4e0d061f613c
#
_entry.id   c2ea77f0de8c0f7981de4e0d061f613c
#
_cell.length_a   1.000
_cell.length_b   1.000
_cell.length_c   1.000
_cell.angle_alpha   90.00
_cell.angle_beta   90.00
_cell.angle_gamma   90.00
#
_symmetry.space_group_name_H-M   'P 1'
#
loop_
_entity.id
_entity.type
_entity.pdbx_description
1 polymer ?
#
loop_
_entity_poly.entity_id
_entity_poly.type
_entity_poly.pdbx_seq_one_letter_code
_entity_poly.pdbx_strand_id
1 'polypeptide(L)'
;MDLLDLLIKKTVSIAIEVGVLKSKTVIVDATHTHSRSNPISAAKSLEYYCKAVIKVVNSVDDSMELPELPKEKKYSSIMNAAIKDEDARTGHKTAHSSFFGYKTHMAMSDERIITAATVTSGEKGDGQQLPELMRKTEEAGMEVDSIVADKAYSSKENLKMAKENNMHLSARLSSVIDGNRTNKLPFEYNKDADLYVCPAGHLAKWKEMNNRKNDKRHRNSSITYYFDVDKCKVCPLREGCYKEGAKTKTYAVTIKSDEQLEQIEYQKTEEFINLQRKRYKIEAKNSELKNVLGYDRALSYGLSCMEMQGALTIFAANVKRILKLMQNA
;
A
#
# COMPACT_ATOMS: atom_id res chain seq x y z
N MET A 1 19.69 -15.23 -3.51
CA MET A 1 19.44 -14.59 -2.20
C MET A 1 20.25 -13.32 -2.20
N ASP A 2 19.59 -12.19 -2.05
CA ASP A 2 20.28 -10.91 -1.96
C ASP A 2 20.89 -10.68 -0.56
N LEU A 3 21.69 -9.63 -0.40
CA LEU A 3 22.35 -9.31 0.88
C LEU A 3 21.35 -9.00 1.98
N LEU A 4 20.22 -8.36 1.64
CA LEU A 4 19.15 -8.00 2.59
C LEU A 4 18.56 -9.26 3.22
N ASP A 5 18.14 -10.21 2.40
CA ASP A 5 17.56 -11.48 2.86
C ASP A 5 18.57 -12.31 3.64
N LEU A 6 19.83 -12.36 3.20
CA LEU A 6 20.88 -13.09 3.89
C LEU A 6 21.11 -12.58 5.32
N LEU A 7 21.26 -11.26 5.50
CA LEU A 7 21.52 -10.66 6.81
C LEU A 7 20.31 -10.76 7.75
N ILE A 8 19.09 -10.59 7.23
CA ILE A 8 17.88 -10.78 8.02
C ILE A 8 17.76 -12.23 8.47
N LYS A 9 17.87 -13.19 7.55
CA LYS A 9 17.81 -14.63 7.87
C LYS A 9 18.82 -15.01 8.95
N LYS A 10 20.07 -14.52 8.84
CA LYS A 10 21.10 -14.82 9.83
C LYS A 10 20.80 -14.23 11.20
N THR A 11 20.28 -12.99 11.27
CA THR A 11 19.92 -12.38 12.56
C THR A 11 18.70 -13.04 13.19
N VAL A 12 17.72 -13.46 12.39
CA VAL A 12 16.54 -14.20 12.88
C VAL A 12 16.93 -15.57 13.41
N SER A 13 17.78 -16.32 12.68
CA SER A 13 18.32 -17.62 13.16
C SER A 13 19.01 -17.48 14.52
N ILE A 14 19.89 -16.50 14.68
CA ILE A 14 20.55 -16.21 15.95
C ILE A 14 19.52 -15.87 17.05
N ALA A 15 18.51 -15.06 16.74
CA ALA A 15 17.49 -14.69 17.72
C ALA A 15 16.65 -15.88 18.20
N ILE A 16 16.40 -16.83 17.31
CA ILE A 16 15.73 -18.11 17.64
C ILE A 16 16.67 -18.98 18.50
N GLU A 17 17.91 -19.17 18.07
CA GLU A 17 18.93 -19.99 18.76
C GLU A 17 19.19 -19.53 20.20
N VAL A 18 19.28 -18.20 20.42
CA VAL A 18 19.47 -17.64 21.78
C VAL A 18 18.14 -17.50 22.55
N GLY A 19 17.00 -17.91 21.98
CA GLY A 19 15.70 -17.98 22.64
C GLY A 19 15.05 -16.61 22.92
N VAL A 20 15.45 -15.55 22.23
CA VAL A 20 14.87 -14.20 22.39
C VAL A 20 13.74 -13.89 21.41
N LEU A 21 13.57 -14.68 20.34
CA LEU A 21 12.43 -14.64 19.43
C LEU A 21 11.53 -15.84 19.72
N LYS A 22 10.34 -15.58 20.27
CA LYS A 22 9.41 -16.61 20.76
C LYS A 22 8.00 -16.46 20.21
N SER A 23 7.59 -15.24 19.81
CA SER A 23 6.24 -15.00 19.33
C SER A 23 6.06 -15.54 17.91
N LYS A 24 4.81 -15.89 17.59
CA LYS A 24 4.36 -16.24 16.24
C LYS A 24 3.53 -15.11 15.63
N THR A 25 3.57 -13.92 16.23
CA THR A 25 2.89 -12.72 15.74
C THR A 25 3.86 -11.86 14.94
N VAL A 26 3.47 -11.51 13.73
CA VAL A 26 4.21 -10.61 12.84
C VAL A 26 3.43 -9.30 12.67
N ILE A 27 4.11 -8.17 12.75
CA ILE A 27 3.56 -6.84 12.51
C ILE A 27 4.15 -6.34 11.20
N VAL A 28 3.30 -5.93 10.27
CA VAL A 28 3.71 -5.52 8.91
C VAL A 28 3.38 -4.05 8.68
N ASP A 29 4.32 -3.34 8.11
CA ASP A 29 4.16 -1.94 7.70
C ASP A 29 5.20 -1.58 6.63
N ALA A 30 5.04 -0.41 6.01
CA ALA A 30 5.99 0.15 5.07
C ALA A 30 6.53 1.50 5.56
N THR A 31 7.83 1.71 5.37
CA THR A 31 8.45 3.01 5.59
C THR A 31 9.00 3.56 4.28
N HIS A 32 9.00 4.88 4.12
CA HIS A 32 9.53 5.55 2.93
C HIS A 32 10.90 6.15 3.22
N THR A 33 11.77 6.16 2.21
CA THR A 33 13.08 6.78 2.23
C THR A 33 13.18 7.75 1.06
N HIS A 34 13.56 9.00 1.33
CA HIS A 34 13.70 10.03 0.32
C HIS A 34 14.93 9.78 -0.55
N SER A 35 14.76 9.86 -1.88
CA SER A 35 15.91 9.88 -2.81
C SER A 35 16.80 11.10 -2.56
N ARG A 36 18.07 10.99 -2.93
CA ARG A 36 18.99 12.14 -3.00
C ARG A 36 18.68 13.09 -4.15
N SER A 37 17.97 12.60 -5.15
CA SER A 37 17.55 13.37 -6.33
C SER A 37 16.14 13.95 -6.13
N ASN A 38 15.90 15.08 -6.77
CA ASN A 38 14.55 15.62 -6.89
C ASN A 38 13.88 15.12 -8.17
N PRO A 39 12.56 14.92 -8.19
CA PRO A 39 11.84 14.61 -9.40
C PRO A 39 11.96 15.77 -10.39
N ILE A 40 12.11 15.44 -11.66
CA ILE A 40 12.11 16.42 -12.75
C ILE A 40 10.91 16.18 -13.67
N SER A 41 10.45 17.24 -14.35
CA SER A 41 9.40 17.07 -15.34
C SER A 41 9.90 16.25 -16.54
N ALA A 42 8.98 15.54 -17.21
CA ALA A 42 9.29 14.76 -18.40
C ALA A 42 9.95 15.64 -19.50
N ALA A 43 9.51 16.88 -19.67
CA ALA A 43 10.11 17.84 -20.62
C ALA A 43 11.58 18.13 -20.28
N LYS A 44 11.91 18.38 -19.01
CA LYS A 44 13.29 18.60 -18.57
C LYS A 44 14.15 17.34 -18.70
N SER A 45 13.57 16.18 -18.44
CA SER A 45 14.28 14.90 -18.65
C SER A 45 14.63 14.70 -20.12
N LEU A 46 13.64 14.89 -20.99
CA LEU A 46 13.85 14.79 -22.44
C LEU A 46 14.89 15.79 -22.94
N GLU A 47 14.80 17.05 -22.50
CA GLU A 47 15.79 18.08 -22.82
C GLU A 47 17.21 17.68 -22.39
N TYR A 48 17.37 17.09 -21.20
CA TYR A 48 18.65 16.62 -20.72
C TYR A 48 19.22 15.51 -21.62
N TYR A 49 18.42 14.50 -21.98
CA TYR A 49 18.90 13.41 -22.86
C TYR A 49 19.16 13.91 -24.28
N CYS A 50 18.35 14.81 -24.83
CA CYS A 50 18.63 15.45 -26.12
C CYS A 50 19.97 16.20 -26.10
N LYS A 51 20.24 17.01 -25.06
CA LYS A 51 21.53 17.70 -24.91
C LYS A 51 22.69 16.73 -24.79
N ALA A 52 22.53 15.60 -24.09
CA ALA A 52 23.56 14.58 -23.99
C ALA A 52 23.86 13.93 -25.34
N VAL A 53 22.84 13.59 -26.11
CA VAL A 53 22.98 13.04 -27.47
C VAL A 53 23.67 14.06 -28.39
N ILE A 54 23.21 15.31 -28.41
CA ILE A 54 23.80 16.37 -29.25
C ILE A 54 25.28 16.60 -28.90
N LYS A 55 25.63 16.57 -27.61
CA LYS A 55 27.01 16.70 -27.18
C LYS A 55 27.92 15.59 -27.79
N VAL A 56 27.40 14.35 -27.85
CA VAL A 56 28.12 13.23 -28.50
C VAL A 56 28.21 13.44 -30.00
N VAL A 57 27.09 13.84 -30.65
CA VAL A 57 27.09 14.11 -32.11
C VAL A 57 27.99 15.26 -32.47
N ASN A 58 27.94 16.38 -31.73
CA ASN A 58 28.81 17.55 -31.98
C ASN A 58 30.30 17.26 -31.73
N SER A 59 30.63 16.18 -31.03
CA SER A 59 32.03 15.72 -30.96
C SER A 59 32.53 15.14 -32.29
N VAL A 60 31.62 14.84 -33.20
CA VAL A 60 31.88 14.30 -34.54
C VAL A 60 31.53 15.33 -35.63
N ASP A 61 30.49 16.12 -35.43
CA ASP A 61 29.95 17.15 -36.35
C ASP A 61 29.37 18.35 -35.56
N ASP A 62 30.04 19.49 -35.65
CA ASP A 62 29.69 20.73 -34.91
C ASP A 62 28.46 21.47 -35.45
N SER A 63 27.82 20.99 -36.52
CA SER A 63 26.70 21.67 -37.17
C SER A 63 25.33 21.39 -36.55
N MET A 64 25.23 20.51 -35.55
CA MET A 64 23.96 20.12 -34.98
C MET A 64 23.43 21.07 -33.89
N GLU A 65 22.27 21.65 -34.12
CA GLU A 65 21.53 22.43 -33.11
C GLU A 65 20.55 21.58 -32.27
N LEU A 66 20.33 22.00 -31.04
CA LEU A 66 19.33 21.36 -30.16
C LEU A 66 17.93 21.58 -30.73
N PRO A 67 17.16 20.52 -31.04
CA PRO A 67 15.80 20.68 -31.54
C PRO A 67 14.92 21.33 -30.48
N GLU A 68 14.02 22.22 -30.89
CA GLU A 68 13.00 22.74 -30.00
C GLU A 68 12.07 21.63 -29.52
N LEU A 69 11.95 21.48 -28.20
CA LEU A 69 11.05 20.50 -27.63
C LEU A 69 9.61 20.98 -27.69
N PRO A 70 8.65 20.12 -28.11
CA PRO A 70 7.24 20.50 -28.15
C PRO A 70 6.77 20.92 -26.78
N LYS A 71 6.16 22.11 -26.67
CA LYS A 71 5.57 22.67 -25.43
C LYS A 71 4.28 21.96 -24.99
N GLU A 72 4.00 20.75 -25.46
CA GLU A 72 2.76 20.05 -25.17
C GLU A 72 2.70 19.42 -23.78
N LYS A 73 1.57 19.65 -23.09
CA LYS A 73 1.24 19.07 -21.78
C LYS A 73 1.17 17.52 -21.75
N LYS A 74 1.24 16.85 -22.90
CA LYS A 74 1.13 15.38 -23.03
C LYS A 74 2.23 14.58 -22.36
N TYR A 75 3.36 15.18 -22.04
CA TYR A 75 4.49 14.48 -21.44
C TYR A 75 4.50 14.44 -19.92
N SER A 76 3.54 15.06 -19.25
CA SER A 76 3.51 15.15 -17.78
C SER A 76 3.20 13.84 -17.07
N SER A 77 2.72 12.81 -17.81
CA SER A 77 2.34 11.50 -17.24
C SER A 77 3.40 10.41 -17.42
N ILE A 78 4.47 10.66 -18.17
CA ILE A 78 5.33 9.58 -18.67
C ILE A 78 6.53 9.27 -17.77
N MET A 79 7.10 10.23 -17.04
CA MET A 79 8.27 9.96 -16.20
C MET A 79 8.31 10.80 -14.92
N ASN A 80 8.06 10.14 -13.80
CA ASN A 80 8.35 10.66 -12.46
C ASN A 80 9.73 10.19 -11.98
N ALA A 81 10.69 10.02 -12.89
CA ALA A 81 12.04 9.60 -12.58
C ALA A 81 12.99 10.82 -12.48
N ALA A 82 14.01 10.73 -11.67
CA ALA A 82 15.12 11.68 -11.68
C ALA A 82 16.21 11.23 -12.66
N ILE A 83 16.91 12.17 -13.27
CA ILE A 83 18.00 11.87 -14.23
C ILE A 83 19.09 11.00 -13.61
N LYS A 84 19.38 11.20 -12.32
CA LYS A 84 20.43 10.48 -11.59
C LYS A 84 19.95 9.28 -10.80
N ASP A 85 18.61 9.09 -10.69
CA ASP A 85 18.00 8.04 -9.91
C ASP A 85 16.78 7.52 -10.65
N GLU A 86 17.01 6.59 -11.56
CA GLU A 86 16.01 6.05 -12.48
C GLU A 86 15.02 5.12 -11.80
N ASP A 87 15.35 4.60 -10.61
CA ASP A 87 14.49 3.69 -9.85
C ASP A 87 13.57 4.42 -8.85
N ALA A 88 13.96 5.64 -8.42
CA ALA A 88 13.13 6.41 -7.49
C ALA A 88 11.82 6.87 -8.15
N ARG A 89 10.72 6.83 -7.40
CA ARG A 89 9.39 7.23 -7.86
C ARG A 89 8.68 8.05 -6.79
N THR A 90 7.70 8.83 -7.25
CA THR A 90 6.80 9.53 -6.34
C THR A 90 5.79 8.57 -5.73
N GLY A 91 5.82 8.47 -4.41
CA GLY A 91 4.81 7.80 -3.61
C GLY A 91 3.95 8.80 -2.84
N HIS A 92 2.81 8.37 -2.34
CA HIS A 92 1.88 9.20 -1.56
C HIS A 92 1.75 8.65 -0.14
N LYS A 93 1.87 9.53 0.86
CA LYS A 93 1.57 9.22 2.27
C LYS A 93 0.10 9.47 2.58
N THR A 94 -0.44 10.55 2.04
CA THR A 94 -1.84 10.96 2.16
C THR A 94 -2.30 11.56 0.83
N ALA A 95 -3.59 11.93 0.73
CA ALA A 95 -4.12 12.62 -0.45
C ALA A 95 -3.37 13.94 -0.78
N HIS A 96 -2.74 14.55 0.22
CA HIS A 96 -2.08 15.87 0.10
C HIS A 96 -0.56 15.82 0.36
N SER A 97 0.00 14.66 0.70
CA SER A 97 1.41 14.51 1.02
C SER A 97 2.05 13.40 0.20
N SER A 98 3.11 13.75 -0.51
CA SER A 98 3.90 12.83 -1.34
C SER A 98 5.38 12.88 -0.95
N PHE A 99 6.12 11.89 -1.38
CA PHE A 99 7.57 11.82 -1.31
C PHE A 99 8.12 11.29 -2.63
N PHE A 100 9.38 11.57 -2.90
CA PHE A 100 10.10 11.01 -4.04
C PHE A 100 11.23 10.13 -3.52
N GLY A 101 11.23 8.84 -3.89
CA GLY A 101 12.21 7.89 -3.39
C GLY A 101 11.72 6.44 -3.42
N TYR A 102 11.93 5.75 -2.31
CA TYR A 102 11.74 4.32 -2.16
C TYR A 102 10.82 3.99 -1.00
N LYS A 103 10.28 2.77 -1.02
CA LYS A 103 9.58 2.17 0.13
C LYS A 103 10.32 0.92 0.57
N THR A 104 10.39 0.71 1.88
CA THR A 104 10.82 -0.54 2.48
C THR A 104 9.64 -1.13 3.22
N HIS A 105 9.13 -2.23 2.72
CA HIS A 105 8.07 -3.03 3.34
C HIS A 105 8.74 -4.00 4.30
N MET A 106 8.24 -4.10 5.52
CA MET A 106 8.88 -4.88 6.58
C MET A 106 7.87 -5.73 7.34
N ALA A 107 8.31 -6.92 7.70
CA ALA A 107 7.68 -7.78 8.68
C ALA A 107 8.56 -7.83 9.94
N MET A 108 7.97 -7.70 11.12
CA MET A 108 8.66 -7.58 12.39
C MET A 108 7.94 -8.42 13.45
N SER A 109 8.67 -9.19 14.24
CA SER A 109 8.10 -9.96 15.35
C SER A 109 7.62 -9.05 16.50
N ASP A 110 6.84 -9.63 17.41
CA ASP A 110 6.37 -8.91 18.62
C ASP A 110 7.51 -8.44 19.52
N GLU A 111 8.66 -9.14 19.49
CA GLU A 111 9.91 -8.78 20.16
C GLU A 111 10.65 -7.62 19.46
N ARG A 112 10.11 -7.09 18.35
CA ARG A 112 10.67 -6.00 17.55
C ARG A 112 11.96 -6.37 16.79
N ILE A 113 12.07 -7.62 16.35
CA ILE A 113 13.09 -8.10 15.42
C ILE A 113 12.48 -8.13 14.02
N ILE A 114 13.13 -7.49 13.05
CA ILE A 114 12.67 -7.49 11.66
C ILE A 114 12.99 -8.86 11.05
N THR A 115 11.95 -9.56 10.57
CA THR A 115 12.02 -10.95 10.07
C THR A 115 12.03 -11.04 8.56
N ALA A 116 11.51 -10.03 7.89
CA ALA A 116 11.58 -9.90 6.43
C ALA A 116 11.55 -8.43 6.01
N ALA A 117 12.13 -8.12 4.86
CA ALA A 117 12.02 -6.82 4.23
C ALA A 117 12.08 -6.95 2.69
N THR A 118 11.43 -5.98 2.02
CA THR A 118 11.49 -5.81 0.56
C THR A 118 11.58 -4.33 0.25
N VAL A 119 12.56 -3.93 -0.55
CA VAL A 119 12.71 -2.55 -1.01
C VAL A 119 12.08 -2.40 -2.38
N THR A 120 11.32 -1.34 -2.57
CA THR A 120 10.65 -1.04 -3.84
C THR A 120 10.76 0.44 -4.17
N SER A 121 10.46 0.80 -5.41
CA SER A 121 10.22 2.20 -5.77
C SER A 121 8.97 2.77 -5.06
N GLY A 122 8.93 4.09 -4.87
CA GLY A 122 7.98 4.77 -3.97
C GLY A 122 6.50 4.61 -4.30
N GLU A 123 6.14 4.31 -5.57
CA GLU A 123 4.76 4.17 -6.03
C GLU A 123 4.13 2.81 -5.73
N LYS A 124 4.92 1.81 -5.35
CA LYS A 124 4.40 0.44 -5.14
C LYS A 124 3.43 0.38 -3.97
N GLY A 125 2.37 -0.43 -4.15
CA GLY A 125 1.34 -0.63 -3.12
C GLY A 125 1.80 -1.56 -2.00
N ASP A 126 1.46 -1.21 -0.77
CA ASP A 126 1.92 -1.93 0.42
C ASP A 126 1.30 -3.32 0.53
N GLY A 127 -0.01 -3.44 0.32
CA GLY A 127 -0.74 -4.70 0.46
C GLY A 127 -0.26 -5.82 -0.45
N GLN A 128 0.28 -5.49 -1.63
CA GLN A 128 0.80 -6.47 -2.59
C GLN A 128 2.09 -7.16 -2.11
N GLN A 129 2.77 -6.59 -1.13
CA GLN A 129 4.04 -7.13 -0.63
C GLN A 129 3.84 -8.16 0.49
N LEU A 130 2.63 -8.30 1.04
CA LEU A 130 2.36 -9.19 2.16
C LEU A 130 2.73 -10.65 1.90
N PRO A 131 2.35 -11.27 0.77
CA PRO A 131 2.69 -12.67 0.52
C PRO A 131 4.20 -12.91 0.51
N GLU A 132 4.97 -12.01 -0.10
CA GLU A 132 6.43 -12.11 -0.17
C GLU A 132 7.08 -11.91 1.20
N LEU A 133 6.58 -10.97 2.03
CA LEU A 133 7.06 -10.78 3.39
C LEU A 133 6.80 -12.01 4.27
N MET A 134 5.65 -12.68 4.13
CA MET A 134 5.36 -13.88 4.88
C MET A 134 6.26 -15.04 4.45
N ARG A 135 6.40 -15.26 3.13
CA ARG A 135 7.32 -16.27 2.60
C ARG A 135 8.76 -16.09 3.13
N LYS A 136 9.28 -14.86 3.09
CA LYS A 136 10.64 -14.54 3.60
C LYS A 136 10.75 -14.73 5.12
N THR A 137 9.71 -14.40 5.87
CA THR A 137 9.67 -14.59 7.33
C THR A 137 9.74 -16.07 7.69
N GLU A 138 8.97 -16.92 7.01
CA GLU A 138 9.01 -18.38 7.20
C GLU A 138 10.34 -18.97 6.76
N GLU A 139 10.92 -18.52 5.64
CA GLU A 139 12.26 -18.93 5.19
C GLU A 139 13.38 -18.49 6.16
N ALA A 140 13.16 -17.45 6.94
CA ALA A 140 14.07 -17.05 8.00
C ALA A 140 13.95 -17.93 9.27
N GLY A 141 12.96 -18.84 9.31
CA GLY A 141 12.75 -19.84 10.37
C GLY A 141 11.73 -19.41 11.42
N MET A 142 10.97 -18.35 11.23
CA MET A 142 9.91 -17.94 12.13
C MET A 142 8.56 -18.50 11.69
N GLU A 143 7.88 -19.24 12.57
CA GLU A 143 6.48 -19.64 12.35
C GLU A 143 5.55 -18.44 12.57
N VAL A 144 4.50 -18.33 11.74
CA VAL A 144 3.55 -17.19 11.78
C VAL A 144 2.12 -17.69 11.96
N ASP A 145 1.51 -17.35 13.10
CA ASP A 145 0.08 -17.63 13.38
C ASP A 145 -0.79 -16.37 13.19
N SER A 146 -0.23 -15.19 13.46
CA SER A 146 -0.98 -13.92 13.42
C SER A 146 -0.20 -12.82 12.73
N ILE A 147 -0.88 -12.11 11.84
CA ILE A 147 -0.36 -10.96 11.10
C ILE A 147 -1.10 -9.71 11.54
N VAL A 148 -0.39 -8.69 11.98
CA VAL A 148 -0.96 -7.38 12.35
C VAL A 148 -0.54 -6.36 11.30
N ALA A 149 -1.51 -5.71 10.66
CA ALA A 149 -1.23 -4.77 9.59
C ALA A 149 -2.25 -3.62 9.55
N ASP A 150 -2.00 -2.62 8.72
CA ASP A 150 -2.96 -1.55 8.47
C ASP A 150 -4.02 -1.97 7.42
N LYS A 151 -4.98 -1.09 7.15
CA LYS A 151 -6.06 -1.34 6.19
C LYS A 151 -5.59 -1.55 4.73
N ALA A 152 -4.37 -1.14 4.36
CA ALA A 152 -3.84 -1.34 3.02
C ALA A 152 -3.58 -2.82 2.72
N TYR A 153 -3.38 -3.62 3.77
CA TYR A 153 -3.12 -5.05 3.68
C TYR A 153 -4.38 -5.92 3.70
N SER A 154 -5.59 -5.35 3.92
CA SER A 154 -6.86 -6.10 3.99
C SER A 154 -7.49 -6.37 2.63
N SER A 155 -6.68 -6.61 1.60
CA SER A 155 -7.19 -7.01 0.28
C SER A 155 -7.80 -8.42 0.33
N LYS A 156 -8.71 -8.71 -0.60
CA LYS A 156 -9.34 -10.03 -0.72
C LYS A 156 -8.29 -11.14 -0.86
N GLU A 157 -7.25 -10.89 -1.65
CA GLU A 157 -6.16 -11.82 -1.92
C GLU A 157 -5.37 -12.11 -0.64
N ASN A 158 -5.07 -11.08 0.15
CA ASN A 158 -4.34 -11.22 1.41
C ASN A 158 -5.17 -11.96 2.48
N LEU A 159 -6.47 -11.68 2.56
CA LEU A 159 -7.37 -12.42 3.45
C LEU A 159 -7.43 -13.90 3.07
N LYS A 160 -7.54 -14.19 1.76
CA LYS A 160 -7.54 -15.55 1.24
C LYS A 160 -6.21 -16.25 1.53
N MET A 161 -5.08 -15.60 1.24
CA MET A 161 -3.74 -16.12 1.53
C MET A 161 -3.56 -16.45 3.01
N ALA A 162 -3.96 -15.56 3.91
CA ALA A 162 -3.88 -15.79 5.35
C ALA A 162 -4.73 -17.00 5.76
N LYS A 163 -5.96 -17.13 5.25
CA LYS A 163 -6.85 -18.26 5.52
C LYS A 163 -6.27 -19.59 5.01
N GLU A 164 -5.73 -19.62 3.78
CA GLU A 164 -5.12 -20.81 3.18
C GLU A 164 -3.88 -21.30 3.95
N ASN A 165 -3.16 -20.40 4.61
CA ASN A 165 -1.99 -20.72 5.43
C ASN A 165 -2.31 -20.82 6.94
N ASN A 166 -3.59 -20.87 7.33
CA ASN A 166 -4.03 -20.92 8.72
C ASN A 166 -3.49 -19.75 9.59
N MET A 167 -3.33 -18.55 9.01
CA MET A 167 -2.88 -17.36 9.69
C MET A 167 -4.06 -16.41 9.96
N HIS A 168 -4.08 -15.73 11.11
CA HIS A 168 -5.05 -14.69 11.44
C HIS A 168 -4.56 -13.33 10.97
N LEU A 169 -5.18 -12.73 9.94
CA LEU A 169 -4.84 -11.38 9.47
C LEU A 169 -5.64 -10.33 10.24
N SER A 170 -5.01 -9.68 11.22
CA SER A 170 -5.55 -8.52 11.91
C SER A 170 -5.26 -7.24 11.12
N ALA A 171 -6.09 -6.94 10.14
CA ALA A 171 -6.08 -5.71 9.35
C ALA A 171 -7.52 -5.21 9.17
N ARG A 172 -7.77 -3.92 9.43
CA ARG A 172 -9.12 -3.34 9.28
C ARG A 172 -9.51 -3.26 7.81
N LEU A 173 -10.73 -3.66 7.49
CA LEU A 173 -11.28 -3.48 6.16
C LEU A 173 -11.43 -1.98 5.81
N SER A 174 -11.36 -1.66 4.53
CA SER A 174 -11.67 -0.31 4.08
C SER A 174 -13.13 0.04 4.35
N SER A 175 -13.42 1.31 4.64
CA SER A 175 -14.79 1.79 4.90
C SER A 175 -15.78 1.52 3.77
N VAL A 176 -15.28 1.34 2.55
CA VAL A 176 -16.10 0.98 1.37
C VAL A 176 -16.63 -0.45 1.48
N ILE A 177 -15.85 -1.36 2.08
CA ILE A 177 -16.19 -2.78 2.25
C ILE A 177 -16.95 -2.97 3.57
N ASP A 178 -16.51 -2.31 4.63
CA ASP A 178 -17.11 -2.40 5.97
C ASP A 178 -18.53 -1.82 6.04
N GLY A 179 -18.95 -1.04 5.03
CA GLY A 179 -20.29 -0.45 4.96
C GLY A 179 -20.44 0.89 5.68
N ASN A 180 -19.41 1.36 6.36
CA ASN A 180 -19.34 2.68 7.02
C ASN A 180 -19.16 3.82 5.98
N ARG A 181 -19.98 3.80 4.92
CA ARG A 181 -20.07 4.95 4.03
C ARG A 181 -20.78 6.08 4.75
N THR A 182 -20.20 7.26 4.67
CA THR A 182 -20.73 8.54 5.18
C THR A 182 -21.99 9.03 4.46
N ASN A 183 -22.77 8.15 3.81
CA ASN A 183 -24.05 8.51 3.27
C ASN A 183 -25.01 8.78 4.43
N LYS A 184 -25.27 10.05 4.68
CA LYS A 184 -26.16 10.54 5.75
C LYS A 184 -27.60 10.04 5.61
N LEU A 185 -27.99 9.50 4.47
CA LEU A 185 -29.34 9.07 4.17
C LEU A 185 -29.37 7.57 3.86
N PRO A 186 -30.11 6.74 4.59
CA PRO A 186 -30.19 5.31 4.39
C PRO A 186 -31.01 4.96 3.14
N PHE A 187 -30.46 4.07 2.31
CA PHE A 187 -31.18 3.39 1.24
C PHE A 187 -31.63 2.03 1.78
N GLU A 188 -32.89 1.66 1.60
CA GLU A 188 -33.45 0.43 2.12
C GLU A 188 -33.65 -0.60 0.99
N TYR A 189 -33.29 -1.86 1.25
CA TYR A 189 -33.47 -2.93 0.29
C TYR A 189 -34.88 -3.52 0.39
N ASN A 190 -35.63 -3.45 -0.71
CA ASN A 190 -36.91 -4.11 -0.83
C ASN A 190 -36.72 -5.51 -1.42
N LYS A 191 -36.98 -6.53 -0.61
CA LYS A 191 -36.77 -7.94 -0.99
C LYS A 191 -37.72 -8.41 -2.08
N ASP A 192 -38.96 -7.92 -2.09
CA ASP A 192 -39.99 -8.36 -3.04
C ASP A 192 -39.71 -7.82 -4.44
N ALA A 193 -39.23 -6.58 -4.54
CA ALA A 193 -38.84 -5.97 -5.80
C ALA A 193 -37.39 -6.28 -6.21
N ASP A 194 -36.58 -6.84 -5.31
CA ASP A 194 -35.14 -7.04 -5.50
C ASP A 194 -34.37 -5.75 -5.90
N LEU A 195 -34.81 -4.61 -5.35
CA LEU A 195 -34.32 -3.28 -5.66
C LEU A 195 -34.21 -2.43 -4.37
N TYR A 196 -33.41 -1.37 -4.41
CA TYR A 196 -33.29 -0.42 -3.33
C TYR A 196 -34.31 0.71 -3.44
N VAL A 197 -34.86 1.13 -2.29
CA VAL A 197 -35.69 2.32 -2.10
C VAL A 197 -34.79 3.44 -1.58
N CYS A 198 -34.89 4.63 -2.16
CA CYS A 198 -34.16 5.80 -1.68
C CYS A 198 -34.84 6.41 -0.46
N PRO A 199 -34.15 7.27 0.32
CA PRO A 199 -34.70 7.92 1.52
C PRO A 199 -35.98 8.73 1.28
N ALA A 200 -36.27 9.14 0.06
CA ALA A 200 -37.51 9.82 -0.34
C ALA A 200 -38.62 8.84 -0.79
N GLY A 201 -38.45 7.52 -0.57
CA GLY A 201 -39.45 6.51 -0.86
C GLY A 201 -39.53 6.06 -2.32
N HIS A 202 -38.59 6.44 -3.18
CA HIS A 202 -38.59 6.02 -4.57
C HIS A 202 -37.79 4.74 -4.78
N LEU A 203 -38.39 3.74 -5.44
CA LEU A 203 -37.76 2.51 -5.84
C LEU A 203 -36.77 2.76 -7.00
N ALA A 204 -35.64 2.06 -7.03
CA ALA A 204 -34.76 2.05 -8.18
C ALA A 204 -35.49 1.54 -9.44
N LYS A 205 -35.16 2.05 -10.62
CA LYS A 205 -35.78 1.64 -11.89
C LYS A 205 -35.23 0.29 -12.36
N TRP A 206 -33.94 0.08 -12.19
CA TRP A 206 -33.25 -1.13 -12.59
C TRP A 206 -31.90 -1.25 -11.87
N LYS A 207 -31.26 -2.40 -12.00
CA LYS A 207 -29.92 -2.67 -11.45
C LYS A 207 -29.01 -3.28 -12.50
N GLU A 208 -27.73 -3.08 -12.34
CA GLU A 208 -26.67 -3.64 -13.18
C GLU A 208 -25.59 -4.27 -12.30
N MET A 209 -25.17 -5.48 -12.68
CA MET A 209 -24.07 -6.16 -12.02
C MET A 209 -22.75 -5.85 -12.72
N ASN A 210 -21.90 -5.10 -12.05
CA ASN A 210 -20.52 -4.85 -12.49
C ASN A 210 -19.62 -6.00 -11.99
N ASN A 211 -19.47 -7.01 -12.86
CA ASN A 211 -18.63 -8.16 -12.54
C ASN A 211 -17.16 -7.83 -12.83
N ARG A 212 -16.33 -7.85 -11.79
CA ARG A 212 -14.91 -7.49 -11.85
C ARG A 212 -13.97 -8.68 -11.62
N LYS A 213 -14.40 -9.90 -11.98
CA LYS A 213 -13.62 -11.13 -11.79
C LYS A 213 -12.20 -11.05 -12.39
N ASN A 214 -12.04 -10.33 -13.50
CA ASN A 214 -10.77 -10.18 -14.22
C ASN A 214 -10.15 -8.77 -14.07
N ASP A 215 -10.57 -7.98 -13.08
CA ASP A 215 -10.00 -6.65 -12.84
C ASP A 215 -8.57 -6.77 -12.29
N LYS A 216 -7.58 -6.31 -13.04
CA LYS A 216 -6.17 -6.24 -12.63
C LYS A 216 -5.92 -5.48 -11.31
N ARG A 217 -6.91 -4.68 -10.87
CA ARG A 217 -6.87 -3.95 -9.59
C ARG A 217 -7.54 -4.70 -8.45
N HIS A 218 -7.95 -5.96 -8.67
CA HIS A 218 -8.57 -6.83 -7.67
C HIS A 218 -9.76 -6.20 -6.91
N ARG A 219 -10.52 -5.32 -7.59
CA ARG A 219 -11.67 -4.66 -6.98
C ARG A 219 -12.86 -5.61 -6.88
N ASN A 220 -13.61 -5.49 -5.81
CA ASN A 220 -14.84 -6.25 -5.63
C ASN A 220 -15.86 -5.98 -6.75
N SER A 221 -16.62 -6.99 -7.13
CA SER A 221 -17.82 -6.82 -7.94
C SER A 221 -18.85 -5.96 -7.17
N SER A 222 -19.71 -5.28 -7.89
CA SER A 222 -20.73 -4.41 -7.29
C SER A 222 -22.04 -4.48 -8.08
N ILE A 223 -23.14 -4.29 -7.36
CA ILE A 223 -24.44 -4.07 -7.99
C ILE A 223 -24.73 -2.58 -7.92
N THR A 224 -25.02 -1.97 -9.05
CA THR A 224 -25.37 -0.55 -9.17
C THR A 224 -26.86 -0.44 -9.45
N TYR A 225 -27.58 0.26 -8.60
CA TYR A 225 -29.01 0.55 -8.71
C TYR A 225 -29.19 1.94 -9.27
N TYR A 226 -30.07 2.10 -10.25
CA TYR A 226 -30.31 3.35 -10.96
C TYR A 226 -31.66 3.92 -10.59
N PHE A 227 -31.69 5.21 -10.26
CA PHE A 227 -32.89 5.94 -9.84
C PHE A 227 -33.34 6.92 -10.91
N ASP A 228 -34.61 7.30 -10.84
CA ASP A 228 -35.22 8.28 -11.73
C ASP A 228 -34.66 9.69 -11.43
N VAL A 229 -33.90 10.23 -12.38
CA VAL A 229 -33.26 11.54 -12.25
C VAL A 229 -34.30 12.67 -12.19
N ASP A 230 -35.42 12.55 -12.89
CA ASP A 230 -36.43 13.60 -12.89
C ASP A 230 -37.09 13.74 -11.52
N LYS A 231 -37.31 12.63 -10.82
CA LYS A 231 -37.71 12.64 -9.41
C LYS A 231 -36.65 13.21 -8.48
N CYS A 232 -35.36 12.98 -8.78
CA CYS A 232 -34.27 13.50 -7.98
C CYS A 232 -34.08 15.00 -8.11
N LYS A 233 -34.39 15.59 -9.27
CA LYS A 233 -34.32 17.04 -9.50
C LYS A 233 -35.27 17.85 -8.62
N VAL A 234 -36.45 17.30 -8.32
CA VAL A 234 -37.49 17.94 -7.49
C VAL A 234 -37.57 17.38 -6.07
N CYS A 235 -36.67 16.51 -5.70
CA CYS A 235 -36.68 15.82 -4.41
C CYS A 235 -36.39 16.79 -3.26
N PRO A 236 -37.19 16.80 -2.18
CA PRO A 236 -36.90 17.62 -1.00
C PRO A 236 -35.60 17.22 -0.28
N LEU A 237 -35.14 15.95 -0.45
CA LEU A 237 -33.91 15.44 0.12
C LEU A 237 -32.75 15.45 -0.89
N ARG A 238 -32.80 16.32 -1.91
CA ARG A 238 -31.77 16.37 -2.97
C ARG A 238 -30.41 16.83 -2.45
N GLU A 239 -30.39 17.69 -1.43
CA GLU A 239 -29.17 18.23 -0.87
C GLU A 239 -28.29 17.12 -0.25
N GLY A 240 -27.03 17.03 -0.71
CA GLY A 240 -26.13 15.94 -0.32
C GLY A 240 -26.43 14.56 -0.93
N CYS A 241 -27.57 14.40 -1.64
CA CYS A 241 -27.97 13.18 -2.31
C CYS A 241 -27.81 13.25 -3.84
N TYR A 242 -28.31 14.29 -4.49
CA TYR A 242 -28.28 14.49 -5.94
C TYR A 242 -27.43 15.71 -6.31
N LYS A 243 -26.50 15.54 -7.24
CA LYS A 243 -25.71 16.65 -7.77
C LYS A 243 -26.46 17.28 -8.94
N GLU A 244 -26.70 18.58 -8.87
CA GLU A 244 -27.37 19.35 -9.92
C GLU A 244 -26.67 19.16 -11.28
N GLY A 245 -27.44 18.95 -12.34
CA GLY A 245 -26.95 18.66 -13.69
C GLY A 245 -26.46 17.22 -13.92
N ALA A 246 -26.48 16.34 -12.90
CA ALA A 246 -26.11 14.95 -13.10
C ALA A 246 -27.11 14.22 -14.00
N LYS A 247 -26.61 13.48 -15.01
CA LYS A 247 -27.42 12.69 -15.93
C LYS A 247 -27.94 11.39 -15.32
N THR A 248 -27.34 10.92 -14.24
CA THR A 248 -27.68 9.67 -13.55
C THR A 248 -27.67 9.84 -12.06
N LYS A 249 -28.55 9.14 -11.34
CA LYS A 249 -28.49 8.94 -9.91
C LYS A 249 -28.36 7.45 -9.64
N THR A 250 -27.28 7.05 -8.97
CA THR A 250 -27.00 5.64 -8.67
C THR A 250 -26.74 5.42 -7.17
N TYR A 251 -27.00 4.20 -6.75
CA TYR A 251 -26.56 3.63 -5.48
C TYR A 251 -25.85 2.31 -5.75
N ALA A 252 -24.58 2.19 -5.37
CA ALA A 252 -23.80 0.99 -5.64
C ALA A 252 -23.55 0.23 -4.34
N VAL A 253 -23.79 -1.07 -4.38
CA VAL A 253 -23.52 -2.02 -3.28
C VAL A 253 -22.37 -2.92 -3.69
N THR A 254 -21.34 -2.97 -2.87
CA THR A 254 -20.17 -3.84 -3.08
C THR A 254 -20.51 -5.26 -2.67
N ILE A 255 -20.25 -6.24 -3.54
CA ILE A 255 -20.40 -7.65 -3.21
C ILE A 255 -19.16 -8.06 -2.42
N LYS A 256 -19.37 -8.46 -1.18
CA LYS A 256 -18.30 -8.93 -0.29
C LYS A 256 -18.03 -10.40 -0.56
N SER A 257 -16.76 -10.82 -0.44
CA SER A 257 -16.41 -12.24 -0.45
C SER A 257 -16.63 -12.85 0.94
N ASP A 258 -16.61 -14.18 1.01
CA ASP A 258 -16.80 -14.90 2.29
C ASP A 258 -15.71 -14.52 3.29
N GLU A 259 -14.45 -14.37 2.84
CA GLU A 259 -13.33 -13.96 3.69
C GLU A 259 -13.52 -12.53 4.24
N GLN A 260 -14.14 -11.64 3.45
CA GLN A 260 -14.45 -10.28 3.90
C GLN A 260 -15.61 -10.26 4.90
N LEU A 261 -16.59 -11.15 4.76
CA LEU A 261 -17.67 -11.30 5.74
C LEU A 261 -17.12 -11.86 7.05
N GLU A 262 -16.29 -12.89 7.00
CA GLU A 262 -15.58 -13.42 8.16
C GLU A 262 -14.72 -12.36 8.85
N GLN A 263 -14.01 -11.54 8.07
CA GLN A 263 -13.19 -10.46 8.58
C GLN A 263 -14.01 -9.37 9.28
N ILE A 264 -15.23 -9.06 8.81
CA ILE A 264 -16.14 -8.12 9.48
C ILE A 264 -16.50 -8.62 10.89
N GLU A 265 -16.76 -9.91 11.05
CA GLU A 265 -17.04 -10.50 12.35
C GLU A 265 -15.79 -10.57 13.23
N TYR A 266 -14.65 -10.97 12.64
CA TYR A 266 -13.36 -11.04 13.34
C TYR A 266 -12.95 -9.66 13.90
N GLN A 267 -13.18 -8.57 13.18
CA GLN A 267 -12.88 -7.21 13.64
C GLN A 267 -13.60 -6.81 14.94
N LYS A 268 -14.69 -7.50 15.31
CA LYS A 268 -15.47 -7.23 16.53
C LYS A 268 -14.91 -7.97 17.74
N THR A 269 -14.02 -8.94 17.54
CA THR A 269 -13.47 -9.77 18.61
C THR A 269 -12.45 -9.01 19.46
N GLU A 270 -12.32 -9.40 20.71
CA GLU A 270 -11.32 -8.88 21.63
C GLU A 270 -9.90 -9.22 21.17
N GLU A 271 -9.71 -10.39 20.59
CA GLU A 271 -8.45 -10.83 20.01
C GLU A 271 -7.95 -9.84 18.94
N PHE A 272 -8.80 -9.50 17.97
CA PHE A 272 -8.49 -8.52 16.94
C PHE A 272 -8.08 -7.17 17.53
N ILE A 273 -8.84 -6.68 18.52
CA ILE A 273 -8.57 -5.39 19.17
C ILE A 273 -7.21 -5.41 19.86
N ASN A 274 -6.88 -6.49 20.56
CA ASN A 274 -5.62 -6.66 21.27
C ASN A 274 -4.44 -6.77 20.30
N LEU A 275 -4.59 -7.48 19.19
CA LEU A 275 -3.58 -7.55 18.13
C LEU A 275 -3.35 -6.18 17.48
N GLN A 276 -4.42 -5.45 17.15
CA GLN A 276 -4.31 -4.11 16.55
C GLN A 276 -3.58 -3.10 17.46
N ARG A 277 -3.69 -3.23 18.75
CA ARG A 277 -2.93 -2.42 19.71
C ARG A 277 -1.42 -2.59 19.58
N LYS A 278 -0.92 -3.72 19.06
CA LYS A 278 0.52 -3.96 18.87
C LYS A 278 1.13 -3.15 17.73
N ARG A 279 0.33 -2.56 16.84
CA ARG A 279 0.83 -1.79 15.68
C ARG A 279 1.80 -0.67 16.04
N TYR A 280 1.65 -0.01 17.17
CA TYR A 280 2.57 1.04 17.58
C TYR A 280 4.05 0.58 17.63
N LYS A 281 4.29 -0.72 17.80
CA LYS A 281 5.66 -1.28 17.88
C LYS A 281 6.40 -1.11 16.54
N ILE A 282 5.74 -1.31 15.41
CA ILE A 282 6.40 -1.13 14.11
C ILE A 282 6.53 0.36 13.74
N GLU A 283 5.61 1.20 14.18
CA GLU A 283 5.73 2.65 14.03
C GLU A 283 6.96 3.18 14.82
N ALA A 284 7.17 2.67 16.04
CA ALA A 284 8.35 2.96 16.82
C ALA A 284 9.64 2.41 16.18
N LYS A 285 9.58 1.24 15.52
CA LYS A 285 10.71 0.69 14.75
C LYS A 285 11.02 1.55 13.52
N ASN A 286 10.02 1.98 12.80
CA ASN A 286 10.17 2.89 11.66
C ASN A 286 10.83 4.21 12.08
N SER A 287 10.46 4.76 13.24
CA SER A 287 11.10 5.93 13.82
C SER A 287 12.57 5.65 14.21
N GLU A 288 12.88 4.50 14.80
CA GLU A 288 14.26 4.09 15.13
C GLU A 288 15.12 4.01 13.86
N LEU A 289 14.65 3.36 12.81
CA LEU A 289 15.39 3.25 11.54
C LEU A 289 15.68 4.63 10.94
N LYS A 290 14.71 5.53 10.92
CA LYS A 290 14.84 6.86 10.31
C LYS A 290 15.68 7.82 11.15
N ASN A 291 15.31 7.98 12.41
CA ASN A 291 15.84 9.05 13.24
C ASN A 291 17.13 8.67 13.94
N VAL A 292 17.37 7.38 14.21
CA VAL A 292 18.57 6.91 14.90
C VAL A 292 19.59 6.32 13.93
N LEU A 293 19.12 5.59 12.91
CA LEU A 293 19.99 4.90 11.95
C LEU A 293 20.08 5.57 10.57
N GLY A 294 19.46 6.74 10.40
CA GLY A 294 19.61 7.56 9.19
C GLY A 294 18.90 7.01 7.95
N TYR A 295 17.90 6.13 8.11
CA TYR A 295 17.18 5.51 6.98
C TYR A 295 16.11 6.41 6.37
N ASP A 296 16.08 7.68 6.72
CA ASP A 296 15.14 8.66 6.14
C ASP A 296 15.53 9.11 4.72
N ARG A 297 16.84 9.04 4.40
CA ARG A 297 17.38 9.48 3.11
C ARG A 297 18.31 8.44 2.50
N ALA A 298 18.17 8.22 1.19
CA ALA A 298 19.05 7.35 0.44
C ALA A 298 20.49 7.92 0.40
N LEU A 299 21.47 7.09 0.69
CA LEU A 299 22.88 7.44 0.66
C LEU A 299 23.48 7.41 -0.76
N SER A 300 22.83 6.66 -1.66
CA SER A 300 23.25 6.54 -3.06
C SER A 300 22.02 6.49 -3.98
N TYR A 301 22.18 6.19 -5.25
CA TYR A 301 21.16 6.12 -6.28
C TYR A 301 20.87 4.67 -6.67
N GLY A 302 19.65 4.40 -7.09
CA GLY A 302 19.22 3.10 -7.60
C GLY A 302 18.74 2.14 -6.52
N LEU A 303 17.91 1.19 -6.96
CA LEU A 303 17.24 0.24 -6.08
C LEU A 303 18.24 -0.66 -5.34
N SER A 304 19.26 -1.17 -6.03
CA SER A 304 20.28 -2.06 -5.45
C SER A 304 21.08 -1.37 -4.32
N CYS A 305 21.39 -0.07 -4.48
CA CYS A 305 22.06 0.70 -3.42
C CYS A 305 21.14 0.89 -2.22
N MET A 306 19.83 1.08 -2.46
CA MET A 306 18.84 1.20 -1.41
C MET A 306 18.61 -0.14 -0.67
N GLU A 307 18.64 -1.26 -1.38
CA GLU A 307 18.61 -2.61 -0.79
C GLU A 307 19.83 -2.85 0.12
N MET A 308 21.03 -2.46 -0.34
CA MET A 308 22.25 -2.56 0.47
C MET A 308 22.17 -1.68 1.73
N GLN A 309 21.70 -0.42 1.59
CA GLN A 309 21.50 0.46 2.75
C GLN A 309 20.47 -0.15 3.72
N GLY A 310 19.37 -0.70 3.21
CA GLY A 310 18.35 -1.41 3.98
C GLY A 310 18.94 -2.61 4.73
N ALA A 311 19.73 -3.43 4.04
CA ALA A 311 20.38 -4.61 4.60
C ALA A 311 21.23 -4.27 5.84
N LEU A 312 22.13 -3.29 5.71
CA LEU A 312 23.02 -2.87 6.80
C LEU A 312 22.26 -2.21 7.95
N THR A 313 21.26 -1.36 7.63
CA THR A 313 20.46 -0.67 8.64
C THR A 313 19.62 -1.64 9.45
N ILE A 314 18.93 -2.58 8.78
CA ILE A 314 18.10 -3.59 9.43
C ILE A 314 18.96 -4.57 10.24
N PHE A 315 20.10 -4.98 9.69
CA PHE A 315 21.06 -5.80 10.43
C PHE A 315 21.48 -5.14 11.75
N ALA A 316 21.93 -3.89 11.71
CA ALA A 316 22.31 -3.14 12.90
C ALA A 316 21.16 -3.00 13.91
N ALA A 317 19.93 -2.72 13.44
CA ALA A 317 18.73 -2.63 14.27
C ALA A 317 18.40 -3.96 14.95
N ASN A 318 18.50 -5.07 14.23
CA ASN A 318 18.23 -6.42 14.74
C ASN A 318 19.29 -6.83 15.78
N VAL A 319 20.58 -6.68 15.47
CA VAL A 319 21.67 -7.01 16.41
C VAL A 319 21.52 -6.20 17.71
N LYS A 320 21.33 -4.89 17.62
CA LYS A 320 21.08 -4.04 18.79
C LYS A 320 19.90 -4.51 19.62
N ARG A 321 18.81 -4.94 18.94
CA ARG A 321 17.61 -5.42 19.63
C ARG A 321 17.83 -6.77 20.31
N ILE A 322 18.50 -7.71 19.65
CA ILE A 322 18.85 -9.04 20.18
C ILE A 322 19.70 -8.88 21.44
N LEU A 323 20.78 -8.08 21.38
CA LEU A 323 21.64 -7.82 22.53
C LEU A 323 20.86 -7.23 23.72
N LYS A 324 19.96 -6.27 23.45
CA LYS A 324 19.09 -5.71 24.51
C LYS A 324 18.14 -6.74 25.11
N LEU A 325 17.62 -7.67 24.31
CA LEU A 325 16.73 -8.73 24.82
C LEU A 325 17.52 -9.74 25.67
N MET A 326 18.73 -10.11 25.26
CA MET A 326 19.60 -11.00 26.03
C MET A 326 20.02 -10.43 27.37
N GLN A 327 20.19 -9.09 27.49
CA GLN A 327 20.49 -8.43 28.75
C GLN A 327 19.31 -8.37 29.73
N ASN A 328 18.08 -8.52 29.24
CA ASN A 328 16.87 -8.45 30.05
C ASN A 328 16.20 -9.83 30.25
N ALA A 329 16.80 -10.90 29.76
CA ALA A 329 16.38 -12.29 29.96
C ALA A 329 17.10 -12.90 31.16
#